data_5519040251a4a263818a557c1b188b1a
#
_entry.id   5519040251a4a263818a557c1b188b1a
#
_cell.length_a   1.000
_cell.length_b   1.000
_cell.length_c   1.000
_cell.angle_alpha   90.00
_cell.angle_beta   90.00
_cell.angle_gamma   90.00
#
_symmetry.space_group_name_H-M   'P 1'
#
loop_
_entity.id
_entity.type
_entity.pdbx_description
1 polymer ?
#
loop_
_entity_poly.entity_id
_entity_poly.type
_entity_poly.pdbx_seq_one_letter_code
_entity_poly.pdbx_strand_id
1 'polypeptide(L)'
;CIQACRFKYSVMEESRPGQYWPIEEDDHGTYIFNSKDLCMIDHIPELIEGGASSLKIEGRMKSVYYVAAVVAAYRKAIDTYYAERGAYRVREEWREELEKVSHRPYTTAFAFQEADHTAQEYVKSQPEQPYDFVGLILPAEEGTTRVQQRNHFKVGETLEYLTPKGDVGLFTVGPLTNGEGEAVDRAPHPLEVLTMQTEMKLPAYTILRRRAKHG
;
A
#
# COMPACT_ATOMS: atom_id res chain seq x y z
N CYS A 1 -5.23 9.54 -15.30
CA CYS A 1 -5.40 10.64 -14.35
C CYS A 1 -4.12 10.82 -13.54
N ILE A 2 -3.54 12.03 -13.55
CA ILE A 2 -2.34 12.39 -12.79
C ILE A 2 -2.64 12.81 -11.34
N GLN A 3 -3.92 12.76 -10.94
CA GLN A 3 -4.42 13.20 -9.63
C GLN A 3 -4.03 14.65 -9.29
N ALA A 4 -4.08 15.56 -10.24
CA ALA A 4 -3.79 16.97 -10.00
C ALA A 4 -4.62 17.58 -8.86
N CYS A 5 -5.85 17.11 -8.65
CA CYS A 5 -6.70 17.51 -7.52
C CYS A 5 -6.13 17.16 -6.13
N ARG A 6 -5.05 16.38 -6.08
CA ARG A 6 -4.34 16.03 -4.84
C ARG A 6 -2.97 16.68 -4.73
N PHE A 7 -2.59 17.54 -5.68
CA PHE A 7 -1.37 18.30 -5.56
C PHE A 7 -1.54 19.43 -4.56
N LYS A 8 -0.45 19.77 -3.89
CA LYS A 8 -0.41 20.96 -3.04
C LYS A 8 -0.28 22.17 -3.93
N TYR A 9 -1.24 23.03 -3.88
CA TYR A 9 -1.22 24.32 -4.55
C TYR A 9 -1.07 25.44 -3.55
N SER A 10 -0.54 26.56 -4.01
CA SER A 10 -0.45 27.77 -3.24
C SER A 10 -0.55 28.96 -4.17
N VAL A 11 -1.07 30.07 -3.65
CA VAL A 11 -1.06 31.35 -4.32
C VAL A 11 0.19 32.11 -3.91
N MET A 12 0.82 32.77 -4.86
CA MET A 12 1.91 33.68 -4.60
C MET A 12 1.50 35.06 -5.14
N GLU A 13 1.63 36.09 -4.34
CA GLU A 13 1.45 37.45 -4.76
C GLU A 13 2.68 37.92 -5.53
N GLU A 14 2.50 38.54 -6.70
CA GLU A 14 3.58 38.88 -7.63
C GLU A 14 4.62 39.84 -7.02
N SER A 15 4.18 40.74 -6.14
CA SER A 15 5.07 41.68 -5.42
C SER A 15 5.87 41.05 -4.29
N ARG A 16 5.57 39.79 -3.92
CA ARG A 16 6.21 39.03 -2.81
C ARG A 16 6.67 37.65 -3.25
N PRO A 17 7.60 37.56 -4.19
CA PRO A 17 8.08 36.28 -4.69
C PRO A 17 8.70 35.44 -3.56
N GLY A 18 8.35 34.13 -3.54
CA GLY A 18 8.82 33.19 -2.53
C GLY A 18 7.97 33.12 -1.26
N GLN A 19 6.93 33.93 -1.13
CA GLN A 19 5.90 33.77 -0.09
C GLN A 19 4.69 33.07 -0.68
N TYR A 20 4.32 31.93 -0.10
CA TYR A 20 3.22 31.10 -0.58
C TYR A 20 2.13 31.04 0.47
N TRP A 21 0.89 31.23 0.04
CA TRP A 21 -0.30 31.10 0.89
C TRP A 21 -1.12 29.88 0.43
N PRO A 22 -1.64 29.06 1.36
CA PRO A 22 -2.60 28.04 1.02
C PRO A 22 -3.83 28.71 0.40
N ILE A 23 -4.45 28.01 -0.55
CA ILE A 23 -5.73 28.47 -1.10
C ILE A 23 -6.82 27.81 -0.28
N GLU A 24 -7.62 28.64 0.35
CA GLU A 24 -8.87 28.26 0.99
C GLU A 24 -9.95 29.16 0.42
N GLU A 25 -11.09 28.59 0.08
CA GLU A 25 -12.26 29.36 -0.33
C GLU A 25 -13.48 28.76 0.35
N ASP A 26 -14.46 29.54 0.69
CA ASP A 26 -15.69 29.10 1.33
C ASP A 26 -16.92 29.70 0.63
N ASP A 27 -18.13 29.30 1.05
CA ASP A 27 -19.42 29.61 0.42
C ASP A 27 -19.56 29.07 -1.00
N HIS A 28 -19.09 27.82 -1.24
CA HIS A 28 -19.22 27.04 -2.47
C HIS A 28 -18.20 27.33 -3.56
N GLY A 29 -17.03 27.84 -3.20
CA GLY A 29 -15.91 28.13 -4.10
C GLY A 29 -14.88 27.01 -4.20
N THR A 30 -13.85 27.25 -5.01
CA THR A 30 -12.86 26.26 -5.45
C THR A 30 -11.86 25.92 -4.37
N TYR A 31 -11.83 24.66 -3.95
CA TYR A 31 -10.82 24.14 -3.02
C TYR A 31 -9.80 23.30 -3.76
N ILE A 32 -8.53 23.64 -3.64
CA ILE A 32 -7.42 22.83 -4.15
C ILE A 32 -6.72 22.21 -2.95
N PHE A 33 -7.16 20.99 -2.57
CA PHE A 33 -6.74 20.35 -1.33
C PHE A 33 -5.87 19.12 -1.55
N ASN A 34 -4.87 18.96 -0.69
CA ASN A 34 -4.13 17.74 -0.50
C ASN A 34 -4.76 16.95 0.66
N SER A 35 -5.84 16.23 0.37
CA SER A 35 -6.54 15.46 1.41
C SER A 35 -5.70 14.29 1.93
N LYS A 36 -5.80 14.02 3.23
CA LYS A 36 -5.35 12.78 3.85
C LYS A 36 -6.06 11.58 3.24
N ASP A 37 -5.51 10.39 3.41
CA ASP A 37 -6.15 9.17 2.93
C ASP A 37 -7.16 8.66 3.99
N LEU A 38 -8.39 8.34 3.54
CA LEU A 38 -9.41 7.78 4.42
C LEU A 38 -9.03 6.37 4.84
N CYS A 39 -8.95 6.11 6.15
CA CYS A 39 -8.73 4.79 6.72
C CYS A 39 -9.75 4.51 7.82
N MET A 40 -10.53 3.43 7.65
CA MET A 40 -11.57 3.00 8.57
C MET A 40 -11.28 1.64 9.20
N ILE A 41 -10.02 1.21 9.22
CA ILE A 41 -9.63 -0.13 9.71
C ILE A 41 -9.99 -0.31 11.19
N ASP A 42 -9.96 0.75 11.96
CA ASP A 42 -10.26 0.74 13.39
C ASP A 42 -11.77 0.71 13.68
N HIS A 43 -12.60 0.93 12.66
CA HIS A 43 -14.03 1.16 12.76
C HIS A 43 -14.85 0.13 11.97
N ILE A 44 -14.34 -1.08 11.83
CA ILE A 44 -15.04 -2.19 11.16
C ILE A 44 -16.38 -2.52 11.84
N PRO A 45 -16.49 -2.58 13.18
CA PRO A 45 -17.76 -2.79 13.85
C PRO A 45 -18.80 -1.72 13.47
N GLU A 46 -18.43 -0.46 13.55
CA GLU A 46 -19.35 0.67 13.28
C GLU A 46 -19.83 0.68 11.83
N LEU A 47 -18.95 0.32 10.88
CA LEU A 47 -19.36 0.20 9.48
C LEU A 47 -20.37 -0.92 9.24
N ILE A 48 -20.14 -2.09 9.85
CA ILE A 48 -20.99 -3.26 9.68
C ILE A 48 -22.33 -3.05 10.42
N GLU A 49 -22.31 -2.57 11.66
CA GLU A 49 -23.48 -2.30 12.48
C GLU A 49 -24.31 -1.13 11.93
N GLY A 50 -23.66 -0.17 11.30
CA GLY A 50 -24.29 0.91 10.53
C GLY A 50 -24.96 0.47 9.23
N GLY A 51 -24.89 -0.82 8.88
CA GLY A 51 -25.58 -1.41 7.73
C GLY A 51 -24.79 -1.40 6.42
N ALA A 52 -23.49 -1.14 6.44
CA ALA A 52 -22.65 -1.24 5.24
C ALA A 52 -22.57 -2.71 4.79
N SER A 53 -23.15 -3.03 3.65
CA SER A 53 -23.10 -4.38 3.06
C SER A 53 -21.86 -4.64 2.19
N SER A 54 -21.16 -3.59 1.80
CA SER A 54 -19.96 -3.66 0.97
C SER A 54 -19.05 -2.47 1.23
N LEU A 55 -17.73 -2.71 1.29
CA LEU A 55 -16.71 -1.69 1.42
C LEU A 55 -15.95 -1.55 0.10
N LYS A 56 -15.96 -0.36 -0.49
CA LYS A 56 -15.19 -0.06 -1.70
C LYS A 56 -13.83 0.51 -1.33
N ILE A 57 -12.78 -0.17 -1.77
CA ILE A 57 -11.39 0.29 -1.65
C ILE A 57 -10.98 1.00 -2.93
N GLU A 58 -10.49 2.22 -2.84
CA GLU A 58 -9.98 2.96 -3.99
C GLU A 58 -8.47 2.71 -4.16
N GLY A 59 -8.11 2.13 -5.30
CA GLY A 59 -6.74 1.77 -5.61
C GLY A 59 -6.39 1.89 -7.10
N ARG A 60 -7.23 2.56 -7.91
CA ARG A 60 -7.06 2.64 -9.38
C ARG A 60 -5.67 3.13 -9.80
N MET A 61 -5.11 4.09 -9.09
CA MET A 61 -3.80 4.68 -9.38
C MET A 61 -2.67 4.08 -8.54
N LYS A 62 -2.97 3.03 -7.79
CA LYS A 62 -2.03 2.37 -6.90
C LYS A 62 -1.48 1.08 -7.53
N SER A 63 -0.39 0.56 -6.98
CA SER A 63 0.20 -0.71 -7.40
C SER A 63 -0.64 -1.91 -6.98
N VAL A 64 -0.39 -3.05 -7.62
CA VAL A 64 -0.96 -4.36 -7.19
C VAL A 64 -0.61 -4.64 -5.72
N TYR A 65 0.59 -4.26 -5.28
CA TYR A 65 1.01 -4.39 -3.88
C TYR A 65 0.08 -3.62 -2.93
N TYR A 66 -0.24 -2.37 -3.25
CA TYR A 66 -1.18 -1.58 -2.44
C TYR A 66 -2.53 -2.30 -2.30
N VAL A 67 -3.10 -2.72 -3.43
CA VAL A 67 -4.42 -3.38 -3.42
C VAL A 67 -4.38 -4.68 -2.61
N ALA A 68 -3.33 -5.49 -2.79
CA ALA A 68 -3.17 -6.75 -2.07
C ALA A 68 -3.08 -6.53 -0.55
N ALA A 69 -2.23 -5.61 -0.09
CA ALA A 69 -2.02 -5.35 1.33
C ALA A 69 -3.28 -4.76 1.99
N VAL A 70 -3.90 -3.75 1.37
CA VAL A 70 -5.10 -3.11 1.92
C VAL A 70 -6.27 -4.09 1.98
N VAL A 71 -6.52 -4.85 0.90
CA VAL A 71 -7.60 -5.85 0.88
C VAL A 71 -7.35 -6.94 1.92
N ALA A 72 -6.11 -7.42 2.06
CA ALA A 72 -5.77 -8.44 3.05
C ALA A 72 -6.01 -7.94 4.49
N ALA A 73 -5.60 -6.71 4.83
CA ALA A 73 -5.82 -6.14 6.14
C ALA A 73 -7.31 -6.00 6.47
N TYR A 74 -8.09 -5.38 5.57
CA TYR A 74 -9.54 -5.23 5.76
C TYR A 74 -10.28 -6.57 5.79
N ARG A 75 -9.88 -7.54 4.95
CA ARG A 75 -10.49 -8.87 4.98
C ARG A 75 -10.25 -9.58 6.31
N LYS A 76 -9.03 -9.55 6.83
CA LYS A 76 -8.72 -10.10 8.15
C LYS A 76 -9.52 -9.43 9.26
N ALA A 77 -9.62 -8.11 9.24
CA ALA A 77 -10.39 -7.36 10.23
C ALA A 77 -11.88 -7.75 10.21
N ILE A 78 -12.49 -7.82 9.03
CA ILE A 78 -13.90 -8.21 8.86
C ILE A 78 -14.12 -9.66 9.30
N ASP A 79 -13.27 -10.59 8.89
CA ASP A 79 -13.39 -12.01 9.25
C ASP A 79 -13.25 -12.21 10.77
N THR A 80 -12.31 -11.48 11.40
CA THR A 80 -12.14 -11.50 12.86
C THR A 80 -13.38 -10.93 13.56
N TYR A 81 -13.96 -9.84 13.05
CA TYR A 81 -15.18 -9.29 13.62
C TYR A 81 -16.34 -10.30 13.62
N TYR A 82 -16.53 -11.02 12.51
CA TYR A 82 -17.60 -12.04 12.44
C TYR A 82 -17.31 -13.27 13.31
N ALA A 83 -16.04 -13.65 13.47
CA ALA A 83 -15.63 -14.78 14.30
C ALA A 83 -15.67 -14.46 15.81
N GLU A 84 -15.36 -13.22 16.20
CA GLU A 84 -15.09 -12.82 17.59
C GLU A 84 -15.97 -11.64 18.04
N ARG A 85 -17.22 -11.53 17.56
CA ARG A 85 -18.11 -10.35 17.74
C ARG A 85 -18.04 -9.70 19.12
N GLY A 86 -18.17 -10.48 20.19
CA GLY A 86 -18.17 -9.97 21.58
C GLY A 86 -16.77 -9.65 22.14
N ALA A 87 -15.72 -10.12 21.48
CA ALA A 87 -14.33 -9.97 21.90
C ALA A 87 -13.46 -9.25 20.87
N TYR A 88 -14.05 -8.76 19.77
CA TYR A 88 -13.30 -8.09 18.72
C TYR A 88 -12.42 -6.95 19.25
N ARG A 89 -11.20 -6.94 18.79
CA ARG A 89 -10.25 -5.85 19.01
C ARG A 89 -9.48 -5.61 17.72
N VAL A 90 -9.26 -4.36 17.41
CA VAL A 90 -8.35 -3.97 16.33
C VAL A 90 -6.95 -4.48 16.64
N ARG A 91 -6.32 -5.13 15.68
CA ARG A 91 -4.97 -5.67 15.85
C ARG A 91 -3.97 -4.71 15.21
N GLU A 92 -2.87 -4.46 15.91
CA GLU A 92 -1.82 -3.53 15.47
C GLU A 92 -1.21 -3.96 14.12
N GLU A 93 -1.07 -5.26 13.90
CA GLU A 93 -0.56 -5.82 12.64
C GLU A 93 -1.34 -5.36 11.39
N TRP A 94 -2.64 -5.05 11.52
CA TRP A 94 -3.43 -4.53 10.39
C TRP A 94 -3.08 -3.09 10.08
N ARG A 95 -2.86 -2.27 11.10
CA ARG A 95 -2.40 -0.89 10.94
C ARG A 95 -1.00 -0.84 10.34
N GLU A 96 -0.09 -1.65 10.87
CA GLU A 96 1.27 -1.78 10.34
C GLU A 96 1.28 -2.16 8.86
N GLU A 97 0.39 -3.07 8.42
CA GLU A 97 0.28 -3.41 7.00
C GLU A 97 -0.17 -2.24 6.13
N LEU A 98 -1.09 -1.41 6.63
CA LEU A 98 -1.53 -0.21 5.92
C LEU A 98 -0.45 0.87 5.88
N GLU A 99 0.40 0.95 6.90
CA GLU A 99 1.55 1.86 6.94
C GLU A 99 2.67 1.46 5.96
N LYS A 100 2.72 0.20 5.52
CA LYS A 100 3.76 -0.30 4.60
C LYS A 100 3.49 0.06 3.13
N VAL A 101 2.28 0.43 2.77
CA VAL A 101 1.92 0.80 1.39
C VAL A 101 2.08 2.30 1.15
N SER A 102 2.05 2.71 -0.11
CA SER A 102 2.10 4.14 -0.44
C SER A 102 0.83 4.85 -0.01
N HIS A 103 0.91 5.69 1.00
CA HIS A 103 -0.22 6.42 1.59
C HIS A 103 0.15 7.85 1.99
N ARG A 104 -0.87 8.71 2.16
CA ARG A 104 -0.78 9.95 2.90
C ARG A 104 -1.15 9.70 4.37
N PRO A 105 -0.93 10.65 5.27
CA PRO A 105 -1.44 10.52 6.64
C PRO A 105 -2.92 10.10 6.64
N TYR A 106 -3.27 9.20 7.54
CA TYR A 106 -4.62 8.66 7.60
C TYR A 106 -5.58 9.57 8.37
N THR A 107 -6.86 9.51 8.01
CA THR A 107 -7.97 10.21 8.66
C THR A 107 -9.24 9.36 8.57
N THR A 108 -10.17 9.57 9.48
CA THR A 108 -11.54 9.09 9.38
C THR A 108 -12.47 10.06 8.63
N ALA A 109 -11.92 11.17 8.12
CA ALA A 109 -12.66 12.25 7.45
C ALA A 109 -13.91 12.67 8.24
N PHE A 110 -15.09 12.57 7.63
CA PHE A 110 -16.37 13.01 8.19
C PHE A 110 -17.12 11.92 8.99
N ALA A 111 -16.53 10.74 9.19
CA ALA A 111 -17.26 9.62 9.79
C ALA A 111 -17.66 9.86 11.24
N PHE A 112 -16.87 10.62 12.00
CA PHE A 112 -17.06 10.87 13.43
C PHE A 112 -17.02 12.34 13.83
N GLN A 113 -16.79 13.23 12.89
CA GLN A 113 -16.66 14.67 13.13
C GLN A 113 -17.11 15.46 11.90
N GLU A 114 -17.41 16.73 12.09
CA GLU A 114 -17.61 17.64 10.96
C GLU A 114 -16.31 17.84 10.18
N ALA A 115 -16.45 18.18 8.90
CA ALA A 115 -15.31 18.50 8.06
C ALA A 115 -14.56 19.70 8.59
N ASP A 116 -13.28 19.54 8.87
CA ASP A 116 -12.42 20.64 9.24
C ASP A 116 -11.05 20.55 8.53
N HIS A 117 -10.21 21.52 8.78
CA HIS A 117 -8.86 21.60 8.22
C HIS A 117 -7.96 20.42 8.61
N THR A 118 -8.29 19.67 9.67
CA THR A 118 -7.46 18.54 10.13
C THR A 118 -7.50 17.34 9.18
N ALA A 119 -8.50 17.27 8.29
CA ALA A 119 -8.59 16.25 7.24
C ALA A 119 -7.65 16.51 6.05
N GLN A 120 -6.94 17.63 6.05
CA GLN A 120 -6.01 18.05 4.99
C GLN A 120 -4.55 17.85 5.40
N GLU A 121 -3.69 17.63 4.40
CA GLU A 121 -2.25 17.54 4.56
C GLU A 121 -1.58 18.79 3.98
N TYR A 122 -1.06 19.65 4.87
CA TYR A 122 -0.47 20.93 4.46
C TYR A 122 1.06 20.88 4.31
N VAL A 123 1.71 19.84 4.82
CA VAL A 123 3.18 19.78 4.90
C VAL A 123 3.79 19.01 3.72
N LYS A 124 3.22 17.87 3.38
CA LYS A 124 3.78 16.99 2.34
C LYS A 124 2.84 16.86 1.15
N SER A 125 3.34 17.14 -0.05
CA SER A 125 2.57 16.95 -1.30
C SER A 125 2.60 15.53 -1.82
N GLN A 126 3.60 14.72 -1.45
CA GLN A 126 3.76 13.36 -1.94
C GLN A 126 3.40 12.33 -0.88
N PRO A 127 2.79 11.19 -1.29
CA PRO A 127 2.57 10.06 -0.40
C PRO A 127 3.88 9.52 0.16
N GLU A 128 3.86 9.02 1.37
CA GLU A 128 4.95 8.22 1.92
C GLU A 128 5.00 6.86 1.22
N GLN A 129 6.19 6.33 1.03
CA GLN A 129 6.41 5.00 0.44
C GLN A 129 7.46 4.26 1.26
N PRO A 130 7.09 3.70 2.43
CA PRO A 130 8.03 3.08 3.35
C PRO A 130 8.61 1.76 2.84
N TYR A 131 7.93 1.09 1.92
CA TYR A 131 8.34 -0.20 1.36
C TYR A 131 8.35 -0.21 -0.16
N ASP A 132 9.36 -0.85 -0.72
CA ASP A 132 9.47 -1.15 -2.14
C ASP A 132 8.69 -2.42 -2.49
N PHE A 133 7.90 -2.39 -3.55
CA PHE A 133 7.35 -3.57 -4.19
C PHE A 133 8.46 -4.22 -5.04
N VAL A 134 8.97 -5.36 -4.62
CA VAL A 134 10.16 -6.01 -5.20
C VAL A 134 9.81 -7.04 -6.24
N GLY A 135 8.80 -7.88 -6.00
CA GLY A 135 8.42 -8.95 -6.91
C GLY A 135 7.04 -9.52 -6.64
N LEU A 136 6.54 -10.26 -7.63
CA LEU A 136 5.29 -10.99 -7.57
C LEU A 136 5.55 -12.45 -7.91
N ILE A 137 5.13 -13.37 -7.03
CA ILE A 137 5.16 -14.81 -7.33
C ILE A 137 4.07 -15.13 -8.33
N LEU A 138 4.45 -15.71 -9.44
CA LEU A 138 3.52 -16.11 -10.50
C LEU A 138 3.04 -17.56 -10.31
N PRO A 139 1.89 -17.94 -10.89
CA PRO A 139 1.51 -19.34 -11.02
C PRO A 139 2.61 -20.15 -11.74
N ALA A 140 2.94 -21.32 -11.21
CA ALA A 140 3.94 -22.21 -11.75
C ALA A 140 3.58 -23.66 -11.44
N GLU A 141 4.26 -24.61 -12.09
CA GLU A 141 4.17 -26.03 -11.79
C GLU A 141 4.70 -26.33 -10.38
N GLU A 142 4.23 -27.43 -9.80
CA GLU A 142 4.65 -27.84 -8.47
C GLU A 142 6.19 -28.01 -8.40
N GLY A 143 6.79 -27.49 -7.35
CA GLY A 143 8.24 -27.50 -7.17
C GLY A 143 9.00 -26.35 -7.85
N THR A 144 8.30 -25.51 -8.61
CA THR A 144 8.90 -24.35 -9.27
C THR A 144 8.38 -23.06 -8.66
N THR A 145 9.27 -22.12 -8.34
CA THR A 145 8.91 -20.78 -7.91
C THR A 145 9.29 -19.77 -8.98
N ARG A 146 8.30 -19.15 -9.61
CA ARG A 146 8.51 -18.11 -10.63
C ARG A 146 8.22 -16.75 -10.00
N VAL A 147 9.17 -15.82 -10.15
CA VAL A 147 9.04 -14.46 -9.64
C VAL A 147 9.12 -13.47 -10.79
N GLN A 148 8.13 -12.57 -10.86
CA GLN A 148 8.17 -11.42 -11.75
C GLN A 148 8.77 -10.23 -10.99
N GLN A 149 9.87 -9.70 -11.52
CA GLN A 149 10.56 -8.55 -10.96
C GLN A 149 9.69 -7.29 -11.03
N ARG A 150 9.66 -6.52 -9.95
CA ARG A 150 8.98 -5.21 -9.84
C ARG A 150 9.93 -4.10 -9.40
N ASN A 151 10.99 -4.47 -8.71
CA ASN A 151 12.13 -3.64 -8.37
C ASN A 151 13.36 -4.54 -8.30
N HIS A 152 14.54 -3.96 -8.47
CA HIS A 152 15.80 -4.71 -8.45
C HIS A 152 15.97 -5.49 -7.14
N PHE A 153 16.38 -6.75 -7.23
CA PHE A 153 16.77 -7.59 -6.09
C PHE A 153 17.88 -8.56 -6.50
N LYS A 154 18.52 -9.21 -5.52
CA LYS A 154 19.65 -10.11 -5.75
C LYS A 154 19.56 -11.38 -4.92
N VAL A 155 20.30 -12.40 -5.33
CA VAL A 155 20.53 -13.64 -4.57
C VAL A 155 21.11 -13.31 -3.20
N GLY A 156 20.64 -13.98 -2.16
CA GLY A 156 21.04 -13.77 -0.78
C GLY A 156 20.42 -12.55 -0.09
N GLU A 157 19.58 -11.77 -0.78
CA GLU A 157 18.84 -10.67 -0.16
C GLU A 157 17.68 -11.21 0.69
N THR A 158 17.48 -10.63 1.87
CA THR A 158 16.32 -10.93 2.70
C THR A 158 15.17 -10.01 2.32
N LEU A 159 14.04 -10.61 1.96
CA LEU A 159 12.81 -9.93 1.59
C LEU A 159 11.67 -10.34 2.54
N GLU A 160 10.70 -9.45 2.70
CA GLU A 160 9.43 -9.74 3.33
C GLU A 160 8.44 -10.23 2.28
N TYR A 161 7.65 -11.24 2.61
CA TYR A 161 6.55 -11.70 1.77
C TYR A 161 5.19 -11.42 2.41
N LEU A 162 4.19 -11.20 1.57
CA LEU A 162 2.77 -11.12 1.93
C LEU A 162 2.01 -12.09 1.03
N THR A 163 1.43 -13.15 1.61
CA THR A 163 0.63 -14.13 0.87
C THR A 163 -0.77 -13.60 0.53
N PRO A 164 -1.49 -14.21 -0.42
CA PRO A 164 -2.89 -13.88 -0.70
C PRO A 164 -3.83 -14.05 0.51
N LYS A 165 -3.45 -14.85 1.49
CA LYS A 165 -4.17 -15.00 2.76
C LYS A 165 -3.79 -13.95 3.80
N GLY A 166 -2.84 -13.08 3.47
CA GLY A 166 -2.35 -12.02 4.34
C GLY A 166 -1.29 -12.50 5.35
N ASP A 167 -0.70 -13.69 5.19
CA ASP A 167 0.40 -14.14 6.03
C ASP A 167 1.67 -13.39 5.63
N VAL A 168 2.41 -12.93 6.61
CA VAL A 168 3.64 -12.15 6.46
C VAL A 168 4.81 -12.90 7.07
N GLY A 169 5.96 -12.82 6.43
CA GLY A 169 7.20 -13.37 6.97
C GLY A 169 8.40 -12.93 6.14
N LEU A 170 9.56 -13.43 6.52
CA LEU A 170 10.82 -13.15 5.84
C LEU A 170 11.34 -14.40 5.14
N PHE A 171 12.02 -14.21 4.02
CA PHE A 171 12.76 -15.26 3.35
C PHE A 171 14.01 -14.70 2.69
N THR A 172 14.97 -15.57 2.41
CA THR A 172 16.18 -15.20 1.68
C THR A 172 16.05 -15.63 0.22
N VAL A 173 16.31 -14.71 -0.71
CA VAL A 173 16.29 -14.99 -2.15
C VAL A 173 17.32 -16.06 -2.47
N GLY A 174 16.87 -17.17 -2.99
CA GLY A 174 17.72 -18.27 -3.43
C GLY A 174 18.32 -18.03 -4.83
N PRO A 175 19.04 -19.04 -5.37
CA PRO A 175 19.58 -18.97 -6.73
C PRO A 175 18.48 -18.63 -7.76
N LEU A 176 18.85 -17.78 -8.71
CA LEU A 176 17.96 -17.31 -9.78
C LEU A 176 18.41 -17.81 -11.14
N THR A 177 17.43 -18.09 -11.99
CA THR A 177 17.63 -18.48 -13.40
C THR A 177 16.74 -17.58 -14.26
N ASN A 178 17.32 -17.02 -15.33
CA ASN A 178 16.57 -16.19 -16.29
C ASN A 178 15.72 -17.03 -17.25
N GLY A 179 15.00 -16.37 -18.16
CA GLY A 179 14.14 -17.03 -19.15
C GLY A 179 14.90 -17.88 -20.18
N GLU A 180 16.21 -17.70 -20.31
CA GLU A 180 17.09 -18.45 -21.22
C GLU A 180 17.73 -19.67 -20.53
N GLY A 181 17.46 -19.88 -19.23
CA GLY A 181 18.00 -20.98 -18.45
C GLY A 181 19.37 -20.69 -17.83
N GLU A 182 19.84 -19.46 -17.90
CA GLU A 182 21.15 -19.06 -17.35
C GLU A 182 21.03 -18.64 -15.88
N ALA A 183 22.00 -19.03 -15.06
CA ALA A 183 22.10 -18.60 -13.68
C ALA A 183 22.47 -17.12 -13.62
N VAL A 184 21.73 -16.35 -12.82
CA VAL A 184 21.95 -14.93 -12.62
C VAL A 184 22.02 -14.59 -11.12
N ASP A 185 22.82 -13.57 -10.76
CA ASP A 185 22.99 -13.14 -9.37
C ASP A 185 21.97 -12.08 -8.92
N ARG A 186 21.23 -11.48 -9.87
CA ARG A 186 20.30 -10.39 -9.63
C ARG A 186 19.20 -10.33 -10.68
N ALA A 187 18.14 -9.60 -10.39
CA ALA A 187 17.01 -9.30 -11.27
C ALA A 187 16.98 -7.80 -11.63
N PRO A 188 17.72 -7.37 -12.66
CA PRO A 188 17.85 -5.94 -12.98
C PRO A 188 16.73 -5.39 -13.86
N HIS A 189 16.03 -6.26 -14.61
CA HIS A 189 15.13 -5.81 -15.68
C HIS A 189 13.66 -5.76 -15.22
N PRO A 190 12.97 -4.62 -15.42
CA PRO A 190 11.57 -4.49 -15.06
C PRO A 190 10.69 -5.56 -15.72
N LEU A 191 9.82 -6.19 -14.92
CA LEU A 191 8.88 -7.24 -15.34
C LEU A 191 9.52 -8.54 -15.82
N GLU A 192 10.83 -8.68 -15.73
CA GLU A 192 11.50 -9.94 -16.02
C GLU A 192 10.95 -11.07 -15.14
N VAL A 193 10.76 -12.23 -15.75
CA VAL A 193 10.33 -13.43 -15.04
C VAL A 193 11.50 -14.35 -14.83
N LEU A 194 11.83 -14.60 -13.57
CA LEU A 194 12.91 -15.52 -13.20
C LEU A 194 12.34 -16.74 -12.48
N THR A 195 13.09 -17.84 -12.56
CA THR A 195 12.87 -19.01 -11.71
C THR A 195 13.78 -18.89 -10.49
N MET A 196 13.21 -19.03 -9.30
CA MET A 196 13.92 -18.96 -8.03
C MET A 196 13.91 -20.32 -7.35
N GLN A 197 15.07 -20.79 -6.92
CA GLN A 197 15.19 -21.98 -6.10
C GLN A 197 14.95 -21.60 -4.63
N THR A 198 13.98 -22.23 -4.01
CA THR A 198 13.66 -22.00 -2.60
C THR A 198 12.97 -23.24 -2.01
N GLU A 199 13.29 -23.55 -0.75
CA GLU A 199 12.59 -24.58 0.02
C GLU A 199 11.24 -24.10 0.55
N MET A 200 11.04 -22.78 0.59
CA MET A 200 9.80 -22.17 1.05
C MET A 200 8.73 -22.24 -0.03
N LYS A 201 7.57 -22.80 0.31
CA LYS A 201 6.39 -22.81 -0.56
C LYS A 201 5.73 -21.42 -0.52
N LEU A 202 6.04 -20.58 -1.49
CA LEU A 202 5.39 -19.29 -1.68
C LEU A 202 4.20 -19.46 -2.65
N PRO A 203 2.95 -19.28 -2.21
CA PRO A 203 1.78 -19.38 -3.09
C PRO A 203 1.86 -18.39 -4.24
N ALA A 204 1.23 -18.73 -5.37
CA ALA A 204 1.04 -17.77 -6.47
C ALA A 204 0.38 -16.48 -5.94
N TYR A 205 0.75 -15.35 -6.54
CA TYR A 205 0.33 -13.99 -6.16
C TYR A 205 0.85 -13.49 -4.80
N THR A 206 1.81 -14.19 -4.19
CA THR A 206 2.55 -13.65 -3.05
C THR A 206 3.34 -12.41 -3.48
N ILE A 207 3.19 -11.34 -2.73
CA ILE A 207 3.94 -10.09 -2.89
C ILE A 207 5.29 -10.23 -2.19
N LEU A 208 6.36 -9.83 -2.85
CA LEU A 208 7.68 -9.67 -2.26
C LEU A 208 7.98 -8.19 -2.11
N ARG A 209 8.44 -7.80 -0.93
CA ARG A 209 8.71 -6.40 -0.60
C ARG A 209 9.90 -6.26 0.34
N ARG A 210 10.42 -5.06 0.45
CA ARG A 210 11.43 -4.70 1.45
C ARG A 210 11.23 -3.27 1.91
N ARG A 211 11.77 -2.93 3.08
CA ARG A 211 11.81 -1.55 3.53
C ARG A 211 12.57 -0.69 2.52
N ALA A 212 12.00 0.43 2.11
CA ALA A 212 12.62 1.34 1.17
C ALA A 212 13.91 1.90 1.77
N LYS A 213 14.98 1.90 1.00
CA LYS A 213 16.20 2.61 1.36
C LYS A 213 15.94 4.08 1.05
N HIS A 214 15.64 4.87 2.08
CA HIS A 214 15.67 6.31 1.92
C HIS A 214 17.11 6.70 1.58
N GLY A 215 17.30 7.23 0.37
CA GLY A 215 18.54 7.83 -0.06
C GLY A 215 18.81 9.15 0.66
#